data_35ba3b2f2269d5e27b639df8f9d09315
#
_entry.id   35ba3b2f2269d5e27b639df8f9d09315
#
_cell.length_a   1.000
_cell.length_b   1.000
_cell.length_c   1.000
_cell.angle_alpha   90.00
_cell.angle_beta   90.00
_cell.angle_gamma   90.00
#
_symmetry.space_group_name_H-M   'P 1'
#
loop_
_entity.id
_entity.type
_entity.pdbx_description
1 polymer ?
#
loop_
_entity_poly.entity_id
_entity_poly.type
_entity_poly.pdbx_seq_one_letter_code
_entity_poly.pdbx_strand_id
1 'polypeptide(L)'
;RLTAVNGAIAEVPLGLGGFGISRYNLDHFLYQKCQNIGVKFLLKTQAATIDYEPGRMVFEVTTNEGHLLTSPIVLAAYGKRSKIDKYLNRSYLKHRSPYVGIKYHIKIAHEENMVALHNYNGGYLGINKIENGQFNLCYLGSRAQLKAAGNIQSMEEQYLFKNPHIKELYNQAEFLWEKPEVINEISFATKSPVENQVLMIGDAAGMITPLCGNGMAIAIHTGKLATDAILKHRKLEMIQKEYTKAWNQYFYSRLRTGRAVQRLFGAPIVSNVAVNLIKKSPYLAKKLILQTHGQPIK
;
A
#
# COMPACT_ATOMS: atom_id res chain seq x y z
N ARG A 1 9.11 16.50 1.90
CA ARG A 1 8.93 17.54 0.87
C ARG A 1 7.72 17.24 0.03
N LEU A 2 6.89 18.25 -0.27
CA LEU A 2 5.78 18.19 -1.22
C LEU A 2 6.03 19.23 -2.31
N THR A 3 5.86 18.86 -3.58
CA THR A 3 5.89 19.87 -4.66
C THR A 3 4.56 19.89 -5.42
N ALA A 4 4.13 21.08 -5.77
CA ALA A 4 2.97 21.30 -6.62
C ALA A 4 3.35 21.17 -8.10
N VAL A 5 2.34 21.06 -8.98
CA VAL A 5 2.58 20.95 -10.44
C VAL A 5 3.34 22.15 -11.00
N ASN A 6 3.13 23.33 -10.43
CA ASN A 6 3.83 24.58 -10.81
C ASN A 6 5.22 24.74 -10.17
N GLY A 7 5.73 23.70 -9.47
CA GLY A 7 7.05 23.72 -8.82
C GLY A 7 7.07 24.34 -7.41
N ALA A 8 5.97 24.82 -6.86
CA ALA A 8 5.93 25.32 -5.48
C ALA A 8 6.27 24.20 -4.50
N ILE A 9 7.03 24.52 -3.44
CA ILE A 9 7.56 23.57 -2.47
C ILE A 9 6.98 23.85 -1.08
N ALA A 10 6.63 22.77 -0.37
CA ALA A 10 6.37 22.77 1.06
C ALA A 10 7.17 21.64 1.73
N GLU A 11 7.81 21.95 2.85
CA GLU A 11 8.53 20.97 3.67
C GLU A 11 7.88 20.86 5.04
N VAL A 12 7.73 19.63 5.51
CA VAL A 12 7.08 19.34 6.78
C VAL A 12 7.82 18.20 7.47
N PRO A 13 8.17 18.36 8.76
CA PRO A 13 8.79 17.28 9.52
C PRO A 13 7.79 16.13 9.77
N LEU A 14 8.28 14.89 9.57
CA LEU A 14 7.51 13.66 9.84
C LEU A 14 7.68 13.22 11.29
N GLY A 15 7.25 13.86 12.27
CA GLY A 15 7.48 13.65 13.71
C GLY A 15 7.86 12.24 14.20
N LEU A 16 7.23 11.18 13.68
CA LEU A 16 7.56 9.79 14.02
C LEU A 16 8.78 9.25 13.25
N GLY A 17 9.23 9.96 12.20
CA GLY A 17 10.24 9.45 11.29
C GLY A 17 9.77 8.23 10.49
N GLY A 18 10.75 7.52 9.92
CA GLY A 18 10.54 6.30 9.14
C GLY A 18 11.83 5.85 8.49
N PHE A 19 11.82 4.66 7.94
CA PHE A 19 12.91 4.16 7.10
C PHE A 19 12.34 3.52 5.83
N GLY A 20 13.10 3.56 4.76
CA GLY A 20 12.77 2.86 3.52
C GLY A 20 13.46 1.50 3.48
N ILE A 21 12.74 0.51 2.99
CA ILE A 21 13.25 -0.83 2.75
C ILE A 21 12.53 -1.43 1.55
N SER A 22 13.24 -2.19 0.72
CA SER A 22 12.59 -2.93 -0.36
C SER A 22 11.72 -4.06 0.20
N ARG A 23 10.64 -4.38 -0.51
CA ARG A 23 9.79 -5.52 -0.17
C ARG A 23 10.56 -6.83 -0.23
N TYR A 24 11.52 -6.93 -1.14
CA TYR A 24 12.36 -8.11 -1.24
C TYR A 24 13.12 -8.39 0.07
N ASN A 25 13.82 -7.39 0.59
CA ASN A 25 14.60 -7.54 1.82
C ASN A 25 13.71 -7.69 3.06
N LEU A 26 12.62 -6.91 3.18
CA LEU A 26 11.71 -7.04 4.32
C LEU A 26 11.04 -8.43 4.35
N ASP A 27 10.49 -8.87 3.20
CA ASP A 27 9.78 -10.14 3.12
C ASP A 27 10.75 -11.31 3.38
N HIS A 28 11.97 -11.25 2.84
CA HIS A 28 13.00 -12.28 3.08
C HIS A 28 13.43 -12.34 4.56
N PHE A 29 13.67 -11.18 5.18
CA PHE A 29 14.00 -11.09 6.61
C PHE A 29 12.89 -11.72 7.48
N LEU A 30 11.63 -11.36 7.22
CA LEU A 30 10.48 -11.91 7.96
C LEU A 30 10.33 -13.42 7.71
N TYR A 31 10.52 -13.87 6.48
CA TYR A 31 10.51 -15.29 6.12
C TYR A 31 11.54 -16.09 6.94
N GLN A 32 12.79 -15.62 6.98
CA GLN A 32 13.84 -16.27 7.77
C GLN A 32 13.51 -16.30 9.27
N LYS A 33 13.00 -15.19 9.82
CA LYS A 33 12.56 -15.13 11.23
C LYS A 33 11.47 -16.15 11.53
N CYS A 34 10.46 -16.24 10.65
CA CYS A 34 9.38 -17.22 10.81
C CYS A 34 9.85 -18.67 10.69
N GLN A 35 10.77 -18.98 9.76
CA GLN A 35 11.36 -20.30 9.66
C GLN A 35 12.09 -20.71 10.95
N ASN A 36 12.87 -19.79 11.52
CA ASN A 36 13.65 -20.05 12.74
C ASN A 36 12.78 -20.37 13.97
N ILE A 37 11.52 -19.95 13.97
CA ILE A 37 10.55 -20.27 15.03
C ILE A 37 9.57 -21.39 14.64
N GLY A 38 9.86 -22.13 13.57
CA GLY A 38 9.13 -23.34 13.19
C GLY A 38 7.89 -23.13 12.32
N VAL A 39 7.68 -21.95 11.75
CA VAL A 39 6.60 -21.74 10.77
C VAL A 39 6.90 -22.54 9.51
N LYS A 40 5.92 -23.34 9.06
CA LYS A 40 6.02 -24.12 7.82
C LYS A 40 5.56 -23.26 6.63
N PHE A 41 6.33 -23.32 5.54
CA PHE A 41 6.03 -22.62 4.31
C PHE A 41 5.80 -23.59 3.14
N LEU A 42 4.76 -23.36 2.39
CA LEU A 42 4.52 -23.97 1.08
C LEU A 42 4.92 -22.96 0.00
N LEU A 43 6.20 -22.98 -0.38
CA LEU A 43 6.72 -22.06 -1.39
C LEU A 43 6.24 -22.45 -2.78
N LYS A 44 6.10 -21.45 -3.67
CA LYS A 44 5.58 -21.60 -5.05
C LYS A 44 4.15 -22.16 -5.13
N THR A 45 3.45 -22.24 -4.00
CA THR A 45 2.10 -22.78 -3.87
C THR A 45 1.09 -21.66 -3.74
N GLN A 46 -0.01 -21.74 -4.46
CA GLN A 46 -1.08 -20.76 -4.43
C GLN A 46 -2.37 -21.39 -3.87
N ALA A 47 -3.00 -20.74 -2.89
CA ALA A 47 -4.35 -21.10 -2.47
C ALA A 47 -5.34 -20.82 -3.62
N ALA A 48 -6.16 -21.80 -3.95
CA ALA A 48 -7.16 -21.74 -5.01
C ALA A 48 -8.56 -21.49 -4.45
N THR A 49 -8.94 -22.21 -3.38
CA THR A 49 -10.21 -22.08 -2.67
C THR A 49 -10.02 -21.96 -1.17
N ILE A 50 -10.99 -21.39 -0.49
CA ILE A 50 -11.07 -21.33 0.98
C ILE A 50 -12.53 -21.50 1.34
N ASP A 51 -12.89 -22.63 1.95
CA ASP A 51 -14.23 -22.96 2.36
C ASP A 51 -14.28 -23.21 3.87
N TYR A 52 -15.33 -22.76 4.53
CA TYR A 52 -15.56 -23.06 5.94
C TYR A 52 -16.59 -24.17 6.09
N GLU A 53 -16.24 -25.22 6.81
CA GLU A 53 -17.08 -26.38 7.07
C GLU A 53 -17.68 -26.29 8.48
N PRO A 54 -18.92 -25.82 8.63
CA PRO A 54 -19.51 -25.56 9.95
C PRO A 54 -19.63 -26.80 10.83
N GLY A 55 -19.91 -27.96 10.22
CA GLY A 55 -20.06 -29.22 10.95
C GLY A 55 -18.78 -29.70 11.65
N ARG A 56 -17.63 -29.36 11.07
CA ARG A 56 -16.30 -29.70 11.60
C ARG A 56 -15.59 -28.51 12.25
N MET A 57 -16.15 -27.30 12.12
CA MET A 57 -15.58 -26.03 12.59
C MET A 57 -14.15 -25.77 12.07
N VAL A 58 -13.88 -26.12 10.83
CA VAL A 58 -12.58 -25.94 10.18
C VAL A 58 -12.74 -25.29 8.82
N PHE A 59 -11.68 -24.64 8.39
CA PHE A 59 -11.49 -24.23 6.98
C PHE A 59 -10.81 -25.36 6.21
N GLU A 60 -11.24 -25.53 4.98
CA GLU A 60 -10.58 -26.33 3.96
C GLU A 60 -10.00 -25.39 2.91
N VAL A 61 -8.69 -25.45 2.72
CA VAL A 61 -7.95 -24.63 1.75
C VAL A 61 -7.36 -25.56 0.72
N THR A 62 -7.82 -25.44 -0.54
CA THR A 62 -7.25 -26.20 -1.65
C THR A 62 -6.19 -25.36 -2.36
N THR A 63 -5.05 -25.96 -2.69
CA THR A 63 -3.98 -25.32 -3.45
C THR A 63 -4.17 -25.56 -4.97
N ASN A 64 -3.41 -24.79 -5.78
CA ASN A 64 -3.34 -24.98 -7.22
C ASN A 64 -2.76 -26.34 -7.64
N GLU A 65 -2.10 -27.04 -6.73
CA GLU A 65 -1.52 -28.39 -6.93
C GLU A 65 -2.47 -29.50 -6.44
N GLY A 66 -3.67 -29.12 -5.93
CA GLY A 66 -4.67 -30.06 -5.44
C GLY A 66 -4.46 -30.53 -3.98
N HIS A 67 -3.49 -29.95 -3.27
CA HIS A 67 -3.32 -30.26 -1.83
C HIS A 67 -4.47 -29.66 -1.03
N LEU A 68 -5.04 -30.43 -0.11
CA LEU A 68 -6.04 -30.01 0.84
C LEU A 68 -5.39 -29.75 2.21
N LEU A 69 -5.54 -28.53 2.69
CA LEU A 69 -5.09 -28.11 4.02
C LEU A 69 -6.30 -27.78 4.88
N THR A 70 -6.25 -28.19 6.15
CA THR A 70 -7.32 -27.90 7.11
C THR A 70 -6.80 -27.07 8.28
N SER A 71 -7.58 -26.09 8.73
CA SER A 71 -7.24 -25.25 9.88
C SER A 71 -8.50 -24.70 10.54
N PRO A 72 -8.54 -24.52 11.87
CA PRO A 72 -9.64 -23.85 12.54
C PRO A 72 -9.69 -22.34 12.25
N ILE A 73 -8.60 -21.75 11.77
CA ILE A 73 -8.49 -20.31 11.50
C ILE A 73 -7.69 -20.10 10.22
N VAL A 74 -8.14 -19.17 9.36
CA VAL A 74 -7.42 -18.74 8.16
C VAL A 74 -7.25 -17.23 8.15
N LEU A 75 -6.02 -16.79 7.90
CA LEU A 75 -5.63 -15.40 7.73
C LEU A 75 -5.28 -15.16 6.26
N ALA A 76 -6.05 -14.34 5.55
CA ALA A 76 -5.82 -14.02 4.15
C ALA A 76 -4.93 -12.78 4.03
N ALA A 77 -3.63 -12.99 3.87
CA ALA A 77 -2.60 -11.94 3.78
C ALA A 77 -2.02 -11.78 2.36
N TYR A 78 -2.81 -12.07 1.33
CA TYR A 78 -2.39 -12.12 -0.07
C TYR A 78 -2.23 -10.74 -0.74
N GLY A 79 -2.38 -9.66 0.00
CA GLY A 79 -2.19 -8.29 -0.48
C GLY A 79 -3.39 -7.73 -1.25
N LYS A 80 -3.12 -6.86 -2.23
CA LYS A 80 -4.16 -6.04 -2.88
C LYS A 80 -5.20 -6.83 -3.66
N ARG A 81 -4.83 -7.98 -4.25
CA ARG A 81 -5.69 -8.81 -5.10
C ARG A 81 -5.14 -10.22 -5.23
N SER A 82 -6.04 -11.21 -5.25
CA SER A 82 -5.76 -12.62 -5.44
C SER A 82 -6.85 -13.30 -6.26
N LYS A 83 -6.62 -14.54 -6.70
CA LYS A 83 -7.67 -15.42 -7.25
C LYS A 83 -8.74 -15.73 -6.19
N ILE A 84 -8.35 -15.77 -4.91
CA ILE A 84 -9.26 -15.94 -3.77
C ILE A 84 -10.33 -14.83 -3.73
N ASP A 85 -10.01 -13.59 -4.09
CA ASP A 85 -11.03 -12.52 -4.14
C ASP A 85 -12.15 -12.83 -5.14
N LYS A 86 -11.83 -13.47 -6.26
CA LYS A 86 -12.83 -13.94 -7.24
C LYS A 86 -13.63 -15.10 -6.70
N TYR A 87 -12.96 -16.07 -6.06
CA TYR A 87 -13.59 -17.21 -5.43
C TYR A 87 -14.61 -16.78 -4.36
N LEU A 88 -14.22 -15.84 -3.51
CA LEU A 88 -15.09 -15.28 -2.46
C LEU A 88 -16.12 -14.25 -2.99
N ASN A 89 -16.20 -14.03 -4.31
CA ASN A 89 -17.13 -13.08 -4.95
C ASN A 89 -17.09 -11.67 -4.36
N ARG A 90 -15.89 -11.18 -4.01
CA ARG A 90 -15.73 -9.89 -3.33
C ARG A 90 -16.19 -8.71 -4.20
N SER A 91 -17.06 -7.89 -3.66
CA SER A 91 -17.77 -6.82 -4.38
C SER A 91 -16.85 -5.76 -5.01
N TYR A 92 -15.68 -5.49 -4.41
CA TYR A 92 -14.76 -4.48 -4.91
C TYR A 92 -14.19 -4.81 -6.31
N LEU A 93 -14.25 -6.07 -6.75
CA LEU A 93 -13.79 -6.50 -8.07
C LEU A 93 -14.69 -6.01 -9.23
N LYS A 94 -15.90 -5.56 -8.94
CA LYS A 94 -16.85 -5.07 -9.95
C LYS A 94 -16.39 -3.79 -10.65
N HIS A 95 -15.45 -3.06 -10.04
CA HIS A 95 -14.95 -1.79 -10.56
C HIS A 95 -13.49 -1.92 -10.99
N ARG A 96 -13.19 -1.54 -12.22
CA ARG A 96 -11.80 -1.44 -12.68
C ARG A 96 -11.11 -0.26 -12.00
N SER A 97 -9.86 -0.46 -11.62
CA SER A 97 -9.02 0.62 -11.11
C SER A 97 -8.71 1.64 -12.21
N PRO A 98 -8.89 2.95 -11.95
CA PRO A 98 -8.46 4.00 -12.87
C PRO A 98 -6.95 4.27 -12.79
N TYR A 99 -6.23 3.61 -11.87
CA TYR A 99 -4.83 3.88 -11.57
C TYR A 99 -3.89 2.82 -12.13
N VAL A 100 -2.66 3.27 -12.40
CA VAL A 100 -1.48 2.45 -12.66
C VAL A 100 -0.34 2.95 -11.77
N GLY A 101 0.41 2.05 -11.17
CA GLY A 101 1.65 2.36 -10.46
C GLY A 101 2.85 1.97 -11.31
N ILE A 102 3.85 2.83 -11.37
CA ILE A 102 5.11 2.58 -12.04
C ILE A 102 6.23 2.76 -11.02
N LYS A 103 7.18 1.84 -10.99
CA LYS A 103 8.25 1.83 -9.99
C LYS A 103 9.59 1.56 -10.62
N TYR A 104 10.60 2.31 -10.16
CA TYR A 104 12.00 2.13 -10.45
C TYR A 104 12.81 2.03 -9.15
N HIS A 105 13.97 1.37 -9.21
CA HIS A 105 15.05 1.61 -8.29
C HIS A 105 16.14 2.42 -9.01
N ILE A 106 16.64 3.44 -8.33
CA ILE A 106 17.62 4.39 -8.90
C ILE A 106 18.76 4.64 -7.92
N LYS A 107 19.90 5.09 -8.47
CA LYS A 107 20.92 5.80 -7.72
C LYS A 107 20.87 7.28 -8.08
N ILE A 108 20.98 8.13 -7.10
CA ILE A 108 20.92 9.58 -7.26
C ILE A 108 21.53 10.26 -6.02
N ALA A 109 22.14 11.41 -6.20
CA ALA A 109 22.50 12.30 -5.10
C ALA A 109 21.25 13.01 -4.60
N HIS A 110 20.64 12.47 -3.54
CA HIS A 110 19.41 13.01 -2.93
C HIS A 110 19.52 12.99 -1.41
N GLU A 111 18.80 13.87 -0.74
CA GLU A 111 18.75 13.94 0.73
C GLU A 111 18.26 12.61 1.32
N GLU A 112 19.09 11.96 2.14
CA GLU A 112 18.82 10.64 2.70
C GLU A 112 17.63 10.61 3.68
N ASN A 113 17.45 11.72 4.42
CA ASN A 113 16.40 11.87 5.43
C ASN A 113 15.11 12.45 4.87
N MET A 114 14.97 12.47 3.54
CA MET A 114 13.87 13.08 2.83
C MET A 114 12.97 12.03 2.18
N VAL A 115 11.67 12.15 2.41
CA VAL A 115 10.65 11.58 1.55
C VAL A 115 10.06 12.72 0.73
N ALA A 116 10.18 12.66 -0.59
CA ALA A 116 9.60 13.69 -1.43
C ALA A 116 8.42 13.15 -2.25
N LEU A 117 7.38 13.97 -2.34
CA LEU A 117 6.17 13.70 -3.12
C LEU A 117 5.98 14.86 -4.10
N HIS A 118 6.02 14.54 -5.38
CA HIS A 118 5.93 15.51 -6.46
C HIS A 118 4.62 15.33 -7.21
N ASN A 119 3.75 16.35 -7.18
CA ASN A 119 2.50 16.33 -7.91
C ASN A 119 2.69 16.58 -9.39
N TYR A 120 1.94 15.88 -10.22
CA TYR A 120 1.80 16.18 -11.64
C TYR A 120 0.33 16.05 -12.06
N ASN A 121 -0.02 16.50 -13.24
CA ASN A 121 -1.39 16.40 -13.73
C ASN A 121 -1.77 14.93 -13.97
N GLY A 122 -2.66 14.38 -13.13
CA GLY A 122 -3.14 13.00 -13.19
C GLY A 122 -2.56 12.08 -12.13
N GLY A 123 -1.60 12.56 -11.29
CA GLY A 123 -1.00 11.74 -10.26
C GLY A 123 0.07 12.41 -9.41
N TYR A 124 0.87 11.59 -8.77
CA TYR A 124 2.05 12.04 -8.02
C TYR A 124 3.16 11.00 -8.12
N LEU A 125 4.38 11.45 -7.93
CA LEU A 125 5.61 10.67 -7.85
C LEU A 125 6.18 10.78 -6.44
N GLY A 126 6.59 9.66 -5.86
CA GLY A 126 7.29 9.60 -4.58
C GLY A 126 8.73 9.11 -4.75
N ILE A 127 9.65 9.69 -4.00
CA ILE A 127 11.03 9.23 -3.88
C ILE A 127 11.42 9.12 -2.42
N ASN A 128 12.08 8.01 -2.06
CA ASN A 128 12.65 7.79 -0.74
C ASN A 128 13.86 6.86 -0.82
N LYS A 129 14.82 7.05 0.11
CA LYS A 129 15.95 6.14 0.27
C LYS A 129 15.49 4.76 0.71
N ILE A 130 16.13 3.72 0.19
CA ILE A 130 16.05 2.33 0.64
C ILE A 130 17.46 1.82 0.97
N GLU A 131 17.63 0.52 1.15
CA GLU A 131 18.93 -0.08 1.44
C GLU A 131 19.98 0.14 0.33
N ASN A 132 21.25 -0.07 0.67
CA ASN A 132 22.40 -0.04 -0.24
C ASN A 132 22.60 1.29 -0.99
N GLY A 133 22.19 2.42 -0.39
CA GLY A 133 22.32 3.73 -1.01
C GLY A 133 21.41 3.95 -2.22
N GLN A 134 20.45 3.08 -2.44
CA GLN A 134 19.47 3.16 -3.51
C GLN A 134 18.24 3.97 -3.09
N PHE A 135 17.52 4.46 -4.09
CA PHE A 135 16.24 5.14 -3.89
C PHE A 135 15.13 4.41 -4.65
N ASN A 136 13.98 4.33 -4.01
CA ASN A 136 12.74 3.91 -4.64
C ASN A 136 12.08 5.14 -5.26
N LEU A 137 11.89 5.12 -6.57
CA LEU A 137 11.14 6.10 -7.33
C LEU A 137 9.85 5.43 -7.82
N CYS A 138 8.71 5.90 -7.33
CA CYS A 138 7.44 5.28 -7.66
C CYS A 138 6.38 6.34 -7.91
N TYR A 139 5.58 6.19 -8.97
CA TYR A 139 4.47 7.09 -9.19
C TYR A 139 3.14 6.35 -9.38
N LEU A 140 2.09 7.02 -8.97
CA LEU A 140 0.71 6.64 -9.21
C LEU A 140 0.16 7.55 -10.30
N GLY A 141 -0.29 6.97 -11.41
CA GLY A 141 -0.81 7.71 -12.55
C GLY A 141 -2.15 7.21 -13.03
N SER A 142 -2.70 7.92 -14.01
CA SER A 142 -3.96 7.60 -14.67
C SER A 142 -3.77 6.57 -15.78
N ARG A 143 -4.53 5.49 -15.75
CA ARG A 143 -4.57 4.51 -16.86
C ARG A 143 -5.05 5.14 -18.16
N ALA A 144 -5.93 6.14 -18.09
CA ALA A 144 -6.39 6.85 -19.28
C ALA A 144 -5.26 7.65 -19.93
N GLN A 145 -4.41 8.31 -19.12
CA GLN A 145 -3.24 9.03 -19.62
C GLN A 145 -2.20 8.08 -20.21
N LEU A 146 -1.92 6.95 -19.57
CA LEU A 146 -1.02 5.92 -20.11
C LEU A 146 -1.53 5.40 -21.45
N LYS A 147 -2.84 5.13 -21.55
CA LYS A 147 -3.44 4.70 -22.83
C LYS A 147 -3.35 5.78 -23.90
N ALA A 148 -3.56 7.04 -23.57
CA ALA A 148 -3.47 8.16 -24.50
C ALA A 148 -2.03 8.42 -24.97
N ALA A 149 -1.05 8.27 -24.08
CA ALA A 149 0.37 8.42 -24.41
C ALA A 149 0.97 7.23 -25.18
N GLY A 150 0.33 6.07 -25.14
CA GLY A 150 0.75 4.86 -25.85
C GLY A 150 1.75 4.01 -25.06
N ASN A 151 2.72 4.61 -24.38
CA ASN A 151 3.73 3.92 -23.58
C ASN A 151 4.12 4.74 -22.32
N ILE A 152 4.91 4.13 -21.44
CA ILE A 152 5.33 4.71 -20.16
C ILE A 152 6.21 5.94 -20.38
N GLN A 153 7.21 5.85 -21.23
CA GLN A 153 8.13 6.96 -21.51
C GLN A 153 7.38 8.19 -22.04
N SER A 154 6.52 8.02 -23.02
CA SER A 154 5.69 9.12 -23.55
C SER A 154 4.76 9.72 -22.50
N MET A 155 4.23 8.89 -21.60
CA MET A 155 3.43 9.39 -20.47
C MET A 155 4.28 10.23 -19.50
N GLU A 156 5.50 9.81 -19.19
CA GLU A 156 6.43 10.54 -18.33
C GLU A 156 6.79 11.90 -18.93
N GLU A 157 7.14 11.93 -20.21
CA GLU A 157 7.47 13.16 -20.94
C GLU A 157 6.29 14.14 -21.04
N GLN A 158 5.09 13.63 -21.35
CA GLN A 158 3.91 14.47 -21.58
C GLN A 158 3.29 15.01 -20.28
N TYR A 159 3.33 14.25 -19.20
CA TYR A 159 2.60 14.58 -17.96
C TYR A 159 3.50 14.82 -16.76
N LEU A 160 4.48 13.95 -16.49
CA LEU A 160 5.33 14.03 -15.29
C LEU A 160 6.36 15.15 -15.37
N PHE A 161 7.04 15.29 -16.51
CA PHE A 161 8.13 16.27 -16.70
C PHE A 161 7.65 17.72 -16.77
N LYS A 162 6.34 17.96 -16.69
CA LYS A 162 5.79 19.30 -16.47
C LYS A 162 6.03 19.82 -15.06
N ASN A 163 6.27 18.93 -14.09
CA ASN A 163 6.84 19.31 -12.81
C ASN A 163 8.38 19.38 -12.94
N PRO A 164 9.01 20.55 -12.74
CA PRO A 164 10.46 20.72 -12.96
C PRO A 164 11.30 19.80 -12.05
N HIS A 165 10.82 19.55 -10.81
CA HIS A 165 11.52 18.67 -9.87
C HIS A 165 11.52 17.22 -10.33
N ILE A 166 10.43 16.75 -10.94
CA ILE A 166 10.39 15.38 -11.50
C ILE A 166 11.36 15.29 -12.69
N LYS A 167 11.33 16.27 -13.59
CA LYS A 167 12.23 16.29 -14.74
C LYS A 167 13.71 16.26 -14.32
N GLU A 168 14.04 17.05 -13.30
CA GLU A 168 15.40 17.09 -12.74
C GLU A 168 15.82 15.74 -12.13
N LEU A 169 14.94 15.10 -11.34
CA LEU A 169 15.19 13.76 -10.80
C LEU A 169 15.50 12.73 -11.89
N TYR A 170 14.72 12.71 -12.97
CA TYR A 170 14.96 11.79 -14.09
C TYR A 170 16.26 12.07 -14.83
N ASN A 171 16.66 13.32 -14.98
CA ASN A 171 17.91 13.70 -15.63
C ASN A 171 19.16 13.33 -14.82
N GLN A 172 19.05 13.29 -13.48
CA GLN A 172 20.17 13.00 -12.58
C GLN A 172 20.23 11.53 -12.14
N ALA A 173 19.14 10.76 -12.34
CA ALA A 173 19.04 9.40 -11.87
C ALA A 173 19.76 8.39 -12.77
N GLU A 174 20.52 7.47 -12.15
CA GLU A 174 20.93 6.22 -12.74
C GLU A 174 19.84 5.17 -12.48
N PHE A 175 19.12 4.74 -13.52
CA PHE A 175 18.09 3.71 -13.41
C PHE A 175 18.74 2.33 -13.33
N LEU A 176 18.43 1.57 -12.28
CA LEU A 176 19.04 0.26 -12.02
C LEU A 176 18.36 -0.88 -12.79
N TRP A 177 17.22 -0.62 -13.38
CA TRP A 177 16.47 -1.58 -14.18
C TRP A 177 16.23 -1.04 -15.59
N GLU A 178 16.40 -1.89 -16.56
CA GLU A 178 16.13 -1.57 -17.97
C GLU A 178 14.66 -1.21 -18.21
N LYS A 179 13.74 -1.86 -17.46
CA LYS A 179 12.31 -1.61 -17.54
C LYS A 179 11.73 -1.40 -16.15
N PRO A 180 10.73 -0.51 -16.00
CA PRO A 180 10.06 -0.33 -14.72
C PRO A 180 9.18 -1.51 -14.32
N GLU A 181 8.96 -1.67 -13.02
CA GLU A 181 7.86 -2.50 -12.53
C GLU A 181 6.53 -1.79 -12.72
N VAL A 182 5.57 -2.48 -13.33
CA VAL A 182 4.20 -1.97 -13.55
C VAL A 182 3.23 -2.62 -12.58
N ILE A 183 2.60 -1.81 -11.76
CA ILE A 183 1.65 -2.24 -10.75
C ILE A 183 0.23 -1.93 -11.22
N ASN A 184 -0.47 -2.94 -11.66
CA ASN A 184 -1.86 -2.84 -12.11
C ASN A 184 -2.86 -3.11 -10.99
N GLU A 185 -4.14 -2.78 -11.24
CA GLU A 185 -5.26 -3.10 -10.35
C GLU A 185 -5.12 -2.54 -8.94
N ILE A 186 -4.68 -1.28 -8.84
CA ILE A 186 -4.58 -0.53 -7.59
C ILE A 186 -5.99 -0.03 -7.24
N SER A 187 -6.64 -0.63 -6.26
CA SER A 187 -7.99 -0.27 -5.84
C SER A 187 -8.03 0.22 -4.41
N PHE A 188 -8.53 1.43 -4.22
CA PHE A 188 -8.80 2.02 -2.89
C PHE A 188 -10.25 1.80 -2.44
N ALA A 189 -10.96 0.87 -3.06
CA ALA A 189 -12.31 0.51 -2.66
C ALA A 189 -12.35 0.04 -1.20
N THR A 190 -13.49 0.26 -0.55
CA THR A 190 -13.72 -0.24 0.80
C THR A 190 -13.83 -1.76 0.75
N LYS A 191 -13.11 -2.43 1.66
CA LYS A 191 -13.12 -3.88 1.84
C LYS A 191 -13.50 -4.19 3.29
N SER A 192 -13.89 -5.44 3.55
CA SER A 192 -14.19 -5.92 4.89
C SER A 192 -12.94 -6.53 5.55
N PRO A 193 -12.73 -6.36 6.86
CA PRO A 193 -11.69 -7.07 7.62
C PRO A 193 -12.01 -8.56 7.81
N VAL A 194 -13.24 -8.98 7.64
CA VAL A 194 -13.67 -10.38 7.64
C VAL A 194 -14.55 -10.63 6.42
N GLU A 195 -14.28 -11.69 5.68
CA GLU A 195 -15.02 -12.07 4.48
C GLU A 195 -15.20 -13.59 4.49
N ASN A 196 -16.42 -14.08 4.36
CA ASN A 196 -16.72 -15.53 4.42
C ASN A 196 -15.99 -16.23 5.59
N GLN A 197 -16.03 -15.61 6.77
CA GLN A 197 -15.40 -16.03 8.02
C GLN A 197 -13.85 -15.97 8.03
N VAL A 198 -13.20 -15.68 6.91
CA VAL A 198 -11.74 -15.51 6.80
C VAL A 198 -11.34 -14.13 7.31
N LEU A 199 -10.30 -14.05 8.15
CA LEU A 199 -9.73 -12.77 8.59
C LEU A 199 -8.82 -12.21 7.49
N MET A 200 -9.12 -11.01 7.02
CA MET A 200 -8.35 -10.33 5.99
C MET A 200 -7.24 -9.47 6.62
N ILE A 201 -6.00 -9.60 6.13
CA ILE A 201 -4.82 -8.93 6.70
C ILE A 201 -4.20 -7.97 5.67
N GLY A 202 -3.77 -6.80 6.12
CA GLY A 202 -3.12 -5.81 5.26
C GLY A 202 -4.02 -5.33 4.13
N ASP A 203 -3.50 -5.24 2.91
CA ASP A 203 -4.24 -4.78 1.73
C ASP A 203 -5.43 -5.67 1.35
N ALA A 204 -5.47 -6.92 1.80
CA ALA A 204 -6.64 -7.77 1.63
C ALA A 204 -7.84 -7.26 2.43
N ALA A 205 -7.63 -6.63 3.60
CA ALA A 205 -8.66 -5.97 4.41
C ALA A 205 -8.99 -4.54 3.93
N GLY A 206 -8.08 -3.91 3.19
CA GLY A 206 -8.25 -2.55 2.69
C GLY A 206 -6.92 -1.88 2.43
N MET A 207 -6.70 -1.42 1.20
CA MET A 207 -5.46 -0.76 0.82
C MET A 207 -5.51 0.72 1.18
N ILE A 208 -4.50 1.17 1.93
CA ILE A 208 -4.28 2.61 2.12
C ILE A 208 -3.68 3.21 0.84
N THR A 209 -3.92 4.49 0.62
CA THR A 209 -3.31 5.17 -0.53
C THR A 209 -1.79 5.20 -0.39
N PRO A 210 -1.02 4.92 -1.47
CA PRO A 210 0.44 4.87 -1.43
C PRO A 210 1.09 6.18 -0.93
N LEU A 211 0.38 7.29 -1.12
CA LEU A 211 0.74 8.61 -0.60
C LEU A 211 1.13 8.62 0.90
N CYS A 212 0.49 7.75 1.69
CA CYS A 212 0.74 7.68 3.13
C CYS A 212 2.01 6.89 3.50
N GLY A 213 2.59 6.12 2.56
CA GLY A 213 3.84 5.38 2.74
C GLY A 213 3.84 4.27 3.81
N ASN A 214 2.70 3.93 4.40
CA ASN A 214 2.62 3.06 5.58
C ASN A 214 1.86 1.74 5.37
N GLY A 215 1.73 1.28 4.14
CA GLY A 215 1.04 0.02 3.83
C GLY A 215 1.67 -1.20 4.52
N MET A 216 3.00 -1.28 4.57
CA MET A 216 3.73 -2.35 5.28
C MET A 216 3.46 -2.33 6.79
N ALA A 217 3.49 -1.14 7.41
CA ALA A 217 3.17 -0.99 8.82
C ALA A 217 1.72 -1.41 9.14
N ILE A 218 0.77 -1.07 8.26
CA ILE A 218 -0.63 -1.52 8.40
C ILE A 218 -0.74 -3.05 8.27
N ALA A 219 -0.01 -3.67 7.35
CA ALA A 219 -0.02 -5.12 7.20
C ALA A 219 0.49 -5.82 8.47
N ILE A 220 1.60 -5.35 9.05
CA ILE A 220 2.15 -5.87 10.32
C ILE A 220 1.15 -5.63 11.46
N HIS A 221 0.58 -4.43 11.57
CA HIS A 221 -0.36 -4.10 12.64
C HIS A 221 -1.64 -4.92 12.56
N THR A 222 -2.20 -5.12 11.36
CA THR A 222 -3.40 -5.97 11.20
C THR A 222 -3.11 -7.42 11.54
N GLY A 223 -1.91 -7.93 11.21
CA GLY A 223 -1.45 -9.25 11.63
C GLY A 223 -1.40 -9.38 13.17
N LYS A 224 -0.83 -8.37 13.85
CA LYS A 224 -0.81 -8.33 15.32
C LYS A 224 -2.21 -8.32 15.90
N LEU A 225 -3.12 -7.47 15.42
CA LEU A 225 -4.49 -7.41 15.93
C LEU A 225 -5.25 -8.74 15.73
N ALA A 226 -5.04 -9.43 14.61
CA ALA A 226 -5.62 -10.74 14.39
C ALA A 226 -5.07 -11.77 15.38
N THR A 227 -3.75 -11.76 15.61
CA THR A 227 -3.09 -12.63 16.60
C THR A 227 -3.61 -12.37 18.01
N ASP A 228 -3.71 -11.10 18.41
CA ASP A 228 -4.24 -10.72 19.74
C ASP A 228 -5.69 -11.24 19.92
N ALA A 229 -6.52 -11.14 18.90
CA ALA A 229 -7.89 -11.66 18.93
C ALA A 229 -7.94 -13.20 19.03
N ILE A 230 -7.05 -13.90 18.31
CA ILE A 230 -6.92 -15.36 18.31
C ILE A 230 -6.47 -15.86 19.69
N LEU A 231 -5.50 -15.21 20.30
CA LEU A 231 -4.98 -15.59 21.62
C LEU A 231 -6.00 -15.32 22.74
N LYS A 232 -6.85 -14.30 22.57
CA LYS A 232 -7.86 -13.89 23.56
C LYS A 232 -9.12 -14.79 23.54
N HIS A 233 -9.49 -15.31 22.39
CA HIS A 233 -10.76 -16.03 22.20
C HIS A 233 -10.54 -17.41 21.57
N ARG A 234 -11.41 -18.38 21.95
CA ARG A 234 -11.38 -19.74 21.38
C ARG A 234 -12.42 -19.93 20.26
N LYS A 235 -13.52 -19.19 20.30
CA LYS A 235 -14.60 -19.29 19.30
C LYS A 235 -14.33 -18.35 18.12
N LEU A 236 -14.41 -18.87 16.90
CA LEU A 236 -14.14 -18.13 15.66
C LEU A 236 -14.97 -16.84 15.59
N GLU A 237 -16.26 -16.89 15.92
CA GLU A 237 -17.15 -15.73 15.92
C GLU A 237 -16.64 -14.60 16.84
N MET A 238 -16.13 -14.94 18.03
CA MET A 238 -15.59 -13.95 18.97
C MET A 238 -14.28 -13.37 18.48
N ILE A 239 -13.43 -14.19 17.85
CA ILE A 239 -12.19 -13.74 17.19
C ILE A 239 -12.51 -12.72 16.11
N GLN A 240 -13.45 -13.03 15.23
CA GLN A 240 -13.88 -12.16 14.13
C GLN A 240 -14.45 -10.84 14.64
N LYS A 241 -15.29 -10.88 15.67
CA LYS A 241 -15.89 -9.69 16.29
C LYS A 241 -14.82 -8.78 16.91
N GLU A 242 -13.90 -9.35 17.67
CA GLU A 242 -12.79 -8.59 18.30
C GLU A 242 -11.88 -7.99 17.23
N TYR A 243 -11.45 -8.79 16.25
CA TYR A 243 -10.62 -8.32 15.15
C TYR A 243 -11.31 -7.19 14.36
N THR A 244 -12.57 -7.37 13.99
CA THR A 244 -13.35 -6.35 13.25
C THR A 244 -13.44 -5.04 14.04
N LYS A 245 -13.69 -5.13 15.35
CA LYS A 245 -13.76 -3.96 16.25
C LYS A 245 -12.42 -3.23 16.28
N ALA A 246 -11.33 -3.96 16.52
CA ALA A 246 -9.99 -3.39 16.57
C ALA A 246 -9.57 -2.79 15.22
N TRP A 247 -9.82 -3.51 14.12
CA TRP A 247 -9.52 -3.04 12.77
C TRP A 247 -10.25 -1.73 12.45
N ASN A 248 -11.55 -1.63 12.75
CA ASN A 248 -12.34 -0.42 12.53
C ASN A 248 -11.80 0.76 13.36
N GLN A 249 -11.44 0.51 14.60
CA GLN A 249 -10.89 1.52 15.50
C GLN A 249 -9.61 2.15 14.96
N TYR A 250 -8.68 1.33 14.42
CA TYR A 250 -7.37 1.80 13.97
C TYR A 250 -7.34 2.25 12.51
N PHE A 251 -8.15 1.65 11.63
CA PHE A 251 -7.95 1.82 10.19
C PHE A 251 -9.12 2.46 9.43
N TYR A 252 -10.36 2.35 9.91
CA TYR A 252 -11.51 2.86 9.15
C TYR A 252 -11.38 4.34 8.80
N SER A 253 -11.12 5.19 9.81
CA SER A 253 -10.94 6.63 9.60
C SER A 253 -9.70 6.96 8.77
N ARG A 254 -8.58 6.26 8.99
CA ARG A 254 -7.33 6.46 8.26
C ARG A 254 -7.48 6.17 6.77
N LEU A 255 -8.10 5.04 6.42
CA LEU A 255 -8.35 4.68 5.02
C LEU A 255 -9.31 5.66 4.35
N ARG A 256 -10.34 6.14 5.08
CA ARG A 256 -11.26 7.16 4.59
C ARG A 256 -10.55 8.49 4.33
N THR A 257 -9.75 8.96 5.27
CA THR A 257 -8.93 10.18 5.14
C THR A 257 -7.93 10.04 3.99
N GLY A 258 -7.20 8.90 3.91
CA GLY A 258 -6.28 8.63 2.82
C GLY A 258 -6.95 8.75 1.45
N ARG A 259 -8.15 8.17 1.27
CA ARG A 259 -8.92 8.31 0.03
C ARG A 259 -9.34 9.75 -0.28
N ALA A 260 -9.71 10.51 0.74
CA ALA A 260 -10.07 11.92 0.55
C ALA A 260 -8.84 12.75 0.13
N VAL A 261 -7.71 12.55 0.80
CA VAL A 261 -6.44 13.23 0.48
C VAL A 261 -5.95 12.82 -0.92
N GLN A 262 -6.07 11.54 -1.30
CA GLN A 262 -5.67 11.06 -2.64
C GLN A 262 -6.38 11.83 -3.77
N ARG A 263 -7.62 12.27 -3.58
CA ARG A 263 -8.36 13.05 -4.59
C ARG A 263 -7.80 14.46 -4.79
N LEU A 264 -7.02 14.96 -3.85
CA LEU A 264 -6.36 16.28 -3.96
C LEU A 264 -5.09 16.21 -4.81
N PHE A 265 -4.51 15.01 -4.95
CA PHE A 265 -3.30 14.77 -5.74
C PHE A 265 -3.67 14.48 -7.20
N GLY A 266 -2.89 15.05 -8.12
CA GLY A 266 -3.12 14.90 -9.55
C GLY A 266 -4.12 15.88 -10.18
N ALA A 267 -4.78 16.73 -9.39
CA ALA A 267 -5.57 17.85 -9.89
C ALA A 267 -4.72 19.13 -9.77
N PRO A 268 -4.27 19.77 -10.87
CA PRO A 268 -3.25 20.83 -10.82
C PRO A 268 -3.64 22.02 -9.93
N ILE A 269 -4.83 22.55 -10.06
CA ILE A 269 -5.30 23.71 -9.27
C ILE A 269 -5.37 23.34 -7.79
N VAL A 270 -5.94 22.16 -7.47
CA VAL A 270 -6.12 21.69 -6.09
C VAL A 270 -4.77 21.40 -5.45
N SER A 271 -3.83 20.76 -6.18
CA SER A 271 -2.48 20.49 -5.69
C SER A 271 -1.73 21.79 -5.38
N ASN A 272 -1.81 22.79 -6.26
CA ASN A 272 -1.14 24.07 -6.06
C ASN A 272 -1.68 24.81 -4.83
N VAL A 273 -3.00 24.82 -4.64
CA VAL A 273 -3.63 25.39 -3.44
C VAL A 273 -3.25 24.61 -2.19
N ALA A 274 -3.31 23.27 -2.24
CA ALA A 274 -3.01 22.41 -1.09
C ALA A 274 -1.55 22.56 -0.63
N VAL A 275 -0.58 22.56 -1.54
CA VAL A 275 0.84 22.75 -1.22
C VAL A 275 1.07 24.15 -0.62
N ASN A 276 0.46 25.19 -1.16
CA ASN A 276 0.57 26.53 -0.61
C ASN A 276 -0.07 26.67 0.79
N LEU A 277 -1.21 26.00 1.04
CA LEU A 277 -1.82 25.95 2.37
C LEU A 277 -0.95 25.21 3.39
N ILE A 278 -0.37 24.08 3.01
CA ILE A 278 0.56 23.32 3.84
C ILE A 278 1.79 24.14 4.17
N LYS A 279 2.35 24.88 3.19
CA LYS A 279 3.47 25.80 3.38
C LYS A 279 3.16 26.90 4.39
N LYS A 280 1.94 27.45 4.34
CA LYS A 280 1.51 28.55 5.22
C LYS A 280 1.04 28.10 6.61
N SER A 281 0.65 26.83 6.78
CA SER A 281 0.10 26.32 8.03
C SER A 281 0.74 24.99 8.44
N PRO A 282 1.85 25.02 9.19
CA PRO A 282 2.48 23.83 9.76
C PRO A 282 1.55 22.99 10.64
N TYR A 283 0.59 23.63 11.30
CA TYR A 283 -0.44 22.95 12.09
C TYR A 283 -1.33 22.05 11.23
N LEU A 284 -1.82 22.55 10.11
CA LEU A 284 -2.65 21.78 9.17
C LEU A 284 -1.86 20.59 8.62
N ALA A 285 -0.61 20.80 8.23
CA ALA A 285 0.29 19.77 7.77
C ALA A 285 0.47 18.67 8.82
N LYS A 286 0.79 19.03 10.07
CA LYS A 286 0.95 18.09 11.18
C LYS A 286 -0.33 17.27 11.42
N LYS A 287 -1.50 17.91 11.38
CA LYS A 287 -2.80 17.25 11.57
C LYS A 287 -3.07 16.21 10.46
N LEU A 288 -2.79 16.55 9.19
CA LEU A 288 -2.95 15.63 8.06
C LEU A 288 -2.00 14.43 8.17
N ILE A 289 -0.74 14.67 8.55
CA ILE A 289 0.25 13.60 8.75
C ILE A 289 -0.22 12.65 9.86
N LEU A 290 -0.63 13.16 11.01
CA LEU A 290 -1.12 12.34 12.13
C LEU A 290 -2.34 11.50 11.75
N GLN A 291 -3.26 12.05 10.95
CA GLN A 291 -4.44 11.32 10.48
C GLN A 291 -4.13 10.22 9.46
N THR A 292 -3.03 10.34 8.73
CA THR A 292 -2.65 9.36 7.70
C THR A 292 -1.64 8.33 8.20
N HIS A 293 -0.68 8.71 9.04
CA HIS A 293 0.36 7.81 9.57
C HIS A 293 -0.09 7.01 10.79
N GLY A 294 -1.00 7.55 11.60
CA GLY A 294 -1.51 6.90 12.81
C GLY A 294 -0.56 6.98 14.00
N GLN A 295 -0.82 6.16 15.01
CA GLN A 295 -0.02 6.05 16.23
C GLN A 295 0.99 4.90 16.11
N PRO A 296 2.10 4.91 16.90
CA PRO A 296 2.97 3.75 17.01
C PRO A 296 2.19 2.50 17.41
N ILE A 297 2.64 1.35 16.90
CA ILE A 297 2.08 0.04 17.26
C ILE A 297 2.52 -0.25 18.71
N LYS A 298 1.55 -0.44 19.60
CA LYS A 298 1.78 -0.83 20.99
C LYS A 298 1.77 -2.33 21.15
#